data_b735974e181f8464013e95860fccfb1b
#
_entry.id   b735974e181f8464013e95860fccfb1b
#
_cell.length_a   1.000
_cell.length_b   1.000
_cell.length_c   1.000
_cell.angle_alpha   90.00
_cell.angle_beta   90.00
_cell.angle_gamma   90.00
#
_symmetry.space_group_name_H-M   'P 1'
#
loop_
_entity.id
_entity.type
_entity.pdbx_description
1 polymer ?
#
loop_
_entity_poly.entity_id
_entity_poly.type
_entity_poly.pdbx_seq_one_letter_code
_entity_poly.pdbx_strand_id
1 'polypeptide(L)'
;MADTSTETFGLTGAVTLSRLDYNIAADGFDRLDWTKTFDFDGDDTHETLNPGADLPTPQDLTIDFTSDFVHRITGSVTGTGATLDGENDAFITADDVSLAGTAEFAVTRYQRDVGTLTDANLDSYAFTLNGVQLIIGTDIDLTLSGAVAVVNGGDQYTAVKMKDITVTADASTGTFGLT
;
A
#
# COMPACT_ATOMS: atom_id res chain seq x y z
N MET A 1 -38.75 -2.00 -19.55
CA MET A 1 -38.23 -2.51 -18.27
C MET A 1 -36.79 -2.08 -18.23
N ALA A 2 -36.45 -1.17 -17.35
CA ALA A 2 -35.06 -0.78 -17.15
C ALA A 2 -34.42 -1.86 -16.28
N ASP A 3 -33.44 -2.55 -16.82
CA ASP A 3 -32.57 -3.47 -16.08
C ASP A 3 -31.66 -2.60 -15.22
N THR A 4 -31.95 -2.56 -13.93
CA THR A 4 -31.03 -1.98 -12.96
C THR A 4 -30.04 -3.07 -12.56
N SER A 5 -29.00 -3.26 -13.41
CA SER A 5 -27.83 -4.01 -12.95
C SER A 5 -27.18 -3.21 -11.82
N THR A 6 -27.32 -3.71 -10.61
CA THR A 6 -26.54 -3.22 -9.47
C THR A 6 -25.11 -3.66 -9.70
N GLU A 7 -24.24 -2.71 -10.06
CA GLU A 7 -22.79 -2.92 -10.11
C GLU A 7 -22.35 -3.48 -8.74
N THR A 8 -21.88 -4.69 -8.73
CA THR A 8 -21.37 -5.35 -7.52
C THR A 8 -19.86 -5.18 -7.49
N PHE A 9 -19.38 -4.24 -6.69
CA PHE A 9 -17.98 -4.20 -6.30
C PHE A 9 -17.78 -5.16 -5.12
N GLY A 10 -16.94 -6.18 -5.29
CA GLY A 10 -16.56 -7.12 -4.25
C GLY A 10 -15.08 -7.03 -3.92
N LEU A 11 -14.74 -6.96 -2.63
CA LEU A 11 -13.39 -7.17 -2.12
C LEU A 11 -13.39 -8.49 -1.35
N THR A 12 -12.71 -9.49 -1.88
CA THR A 12 -12.59 -10.82 -1.26
C THR A 12 -11.11 -11.18 -1.18
N GLY A 13 -10.64 -11.55 0.00
CA GLY A 13 -9.24 -11.91 0.18
C GLY A 13 -8.75 -11.69 1.60
N ALA A 14 -7.51 -12.07 1.84
CA ALA A 14 -6.81 -11.83 3.08
C ALA A 14 -5.91 -10.60 2.93
N VAL A 15 -6.10 -9.62 3.82
CA VAL A 15 -5.16 -8.50 3.99
C VAL A 15 -4.29 -8.80 5.18
N THR A 16 -2.99 -8.88 4.97
CA THR A 16 -2.00 -9.02 6.03
C THR A 16 -1.26 -7.71 6.20
N LEU A 17 -1.37 -7.10 7.37
CA LEU A 17 -0.56 -5.94 7.71
C LEU A 17 0.77 -6.42 8.30
N SER A 18 1.87 -6.02 7.69
CA SER A 18 3.22 -6.31 8.18
C SER A 18 3.76 -5.19 9.07
N ARG A 19 3.25 -3.96 8.90
CA ARG A 19 3.64 -2.79 9.68
C ARG A 19 2.53 -1.76 9.75
N LEU A 20 2.33 -1.19 10.93
CA LEU A 20 1.49 -0.01 11.15
C LEU A 20 2.21 0.92 12.12
N ASP A 21 2.68 2.04 11.63
CA ASP A 21 3.30 3.12 12.40
C ASP A 21 2.37 4.33 12.40
N TYR A 22 2.29 5.04 13.52
CA TYR A 22 1.45 6.21 13.64
C TYR A 22 2.02 7.21 14.64
N ASN A 23 2.18 8.48 14.21
CA ASN A 23 2.63 9.58 15.05
C ASN A 23 1.56 10.68 15.03
N ILE A 24 0.90 10.91 16.16
CA ILE A 24 -0.16 11.92 16.32
C ILE A 24 0.11 12.82 17.51
N ALA A 25 -0.52 13.99 17.48
CA ALA A 25 -0.65 14.86 18.62
C ALA A 25 -2.14 15.14 18.88
N ALA A 26 -2.47 15.54 20.08
CA ALA A 26 -3.79 16.06 20.40
C ALA A 26 -4.02 17.42 19.73
N ASP A 27 -5.27 17.82 19.60
CA ASP A 27 -5.63 19.13 19.04
C ASP A 27 -4.90 20.27 19.76
N GLY A 28 -4.24 21.12 18.99
CA GLY A 28 -3.48 22.26 19.48
C GLY A 28 -2.03 21.96 19.88
N PHE A 29 -1.55 20.75 19.64
CA PHE A 29 -0.16 20.35 19.84
C PHE A 29 0.48 19.90 18.55
N ASP A 30 1.80 20.12 18.42
CA ASP A 30 2.60 19.58 17.33
C ASP A 30 2.98 18.13 17.61
N ARG A 31 3.17 17.34 16.53
CA ARG A 31 3.70 15.99 16.66
C ARG A 31 5.12 16.01 17.21
N LEU A 32 5.42 15.06 18.09
CA LEU A 32 6.72 14.95 18.72
C LEU A 32 7.76 14.37 17.74
N ASP A 33 8.96 14.92 17.77
CA ASP A 33 10.14 14.30 17.19
C ASP A 33 10.72 13.32 18.21
N TRP A 34 10.34 12.04 18.08
CA TRP A 34 10.73 10.98 19.01
C TRP A 34 12.21 10.64 18.96
N THR A 35 12.91 11.07 17.89
CA THR A 35 14.36 10.87 17.75
C THR A 35 15.19 11.86 18.54
N LYS A 36 14.58 12.92 19.09
CA LYS A 36 15.28 14.04 19.75
C LYS A 36 14.66 14.47 21.06
N THR A 37 13.76 13.66 21.60
CA THR A 37 12.97 14.12 22.74
C THR A 37 13.47 13.60 24.07
N PHE A 38 14.08 12.41 24.09
CA PHE A 38 14.43 11.73 25.32
C PHE A 38 15.94 11.67 25.50
N ASP A 39 16.38 12.11 26.68
CA ASP A 39 17.71 11.96 27.24
C ASP A 39 17.49 11.32 28.62
N PHE A 40 17.58 10.01 28.72
CA PHE A 40 17.22 9.27 29.92
C PHE A 40 18.34 9.22 30.96
N ASP A 41 19.58 9.43 30.57
CA ASP A 41 20.74 9.37 31.46
C ASP A 41 21.40 10.75 31.71
N GLY A 42 20.99 11.79 31.00
CA GLY A 42 21.43 13.18 31.20
C GLY A 42 22.81 13.46 30.63
N ASP A 43 23.21 12.75 29.59
CA ASP A 43 24.52 12.91 28.94
C ASP A 43 24.49 13.82 27.71
N ASP A 44 23.37 14.53 27.48
CA ASP A 44 23.10 15.40 26.32
C ASP A 44 23.03 14.63 24.98
N THR A 45 22.91 13.31 25.00
CA THR A 45 22.55 12.49 23.84
C THR A 45 21.08 12.06 23.90
N HIS A 46 20.49 11.77 22.73
CA HIS A 46 19.09 11.37 22.68
C HIS A 46 18.94 9.87 22.45
N GLU A 47 18.19 9.22 23.33
CA GLU A 47 17.89 7.81 23.22
C GLU A 47 16.56 7.59 22.51
N THR A 48 16.46 6.46 21.84
CA THR A 48 15.22 5.96 21.27
C THR A 48 14.50 5.04 22.26
N LEU A 49 13.17 5.16 22.30
CA LEU A 49 12.32 4.30 23.12
C LEU A 49 11.97 3.03 22.34
N ASN A 50 12.30 1.86 22.89
CA ASN A 50 11.89 0.57 22.34
C ASN A 50 11.02 -0.22 23.34
N PRO A 51 9.69 0.01 23.39
CA PRO A 51 8.81 -0.72 24.32
C PRO A 51 8.79 -2.25 24.08
N GLY A 52 9.16 -2.68 22.87
CA GLY A 52 9.21 -4.09 22.52
C GLY A 52 10.34 -4.86 23.19
N ALA A 53 11.37 -4.16 23.69
CA ALA A 53 12.48 -4.79 24.42
C ALA A 53 12.02 -5.47 25.72
N ASP A 54 10.96 -4.95 26.36
CA ASP A 54 10.43 -5.43 27.63
C ASP A 54 9.39 -6.57 27.48
N LEU A 55 9.10 -7.00 26.27
CA LEU A 55 8.21 -8.13 26.04
C LEU A 55 8.85 -9.45 26.54
N PRO A 56 8.07 -10.43 27.00
CA PRO A 56 8.59 -11.76 27.36
C PRO A 56 9.38 -12.43 26.24
N THR A 57 9.05 -12.15 25.00
CA THR A 57 9.86 -12.44 23.81
C THR A 57 10.17 -11.10 23.15
N PRO A 58 11.37 -10.54 23.35
CA PRO A 58 11.71 -9.21 22.87
C PRO A 58 11.50 -9.03 21.37
N GLN A 59 10.93 -7.89 21.00
CA GLN A 59 10.70 -7.46 19.62
C GLN A 59 11.30 -6.06 19.43
N ASP A 60 11.79 -5.78 18.23
CA ASP A 60 12.20 -4.41 17.90
C ASP A 60 10.96 -3.59 17.49
N LEU A 61 10.48 -2.78 18.45
CA LEU A 61 9.38 -1.83 18.27
C LEU A 61 9.88 -0.42 18.62
N THR A 62 11.04 -0.06 18.06
CA THR A 62 11.67 1.24 18.29
C THR A 62 10.81 2.38 17.77
N ILE A 63 10.55 3.35 18.63
CA ILE A 63 9.82 4.58 18.28
C ILE A 63 10.86 5.64 17.88
N ASP A 64 11.05 5.81 16.58
CA ASP A 64 12.05 6.69 15.95
C ASP A 64 11.42 7.69 14.97
N PHE A 65 10.18 8.11 15.23
CA PHE A 65 9.42 8.98 14.33
C PHE A 65 9.87 10.43 14.46
N THR A 66 10.11 11.07 13.31
CA THR A 66 10.30 12.52 13.23
C THR A 66 8.95 13.25 13.35
N SER A 67 8.95 14.53 13.70
CA SER A 67 7.71 15.32 13.87
C SER A 67 6.89 15.45 12.58
N ASP A 68 7.52 15.35 11.42
CA ASP A 68 6.84 15.39 10.13
C ASP A 68 6.22 14.05 9.70
N PHE A 69 6.61 12.95 10.33
CA PHE A 69 6.02 11.64 10.05
C PHE A 69 4.60 11.55 10.62
N VAL A 70 3.64 11.07 9.82
CA VAL A 70 2.23 10.89 10.22
C VAL A 70 1.89 9.42 10.37
N HIS A 71 2.01 8.66 9.31
CA HIS A 71 1.76 7.20 9.36
C HIS A 71 2.48 6.44 8.24
N ARG A 72 2.66 5.14 8.49
CA ARG A 72 3.08 4.15 7.50
C ARG A 72 2.27 2.88 7.70
N ILE A 73 1.76 2.35 6.60
CA ILE A 73 1.04 1.09 6.56
C ILE A 73 1.68 0.25 5.46
N THR A 74 2.14 -0.95 5.79
CA THR A 74 2.64 -1.90 4.80
C THR A 74 1.98 -3.25 4.98
N GLY A 75 1.85 -3.98 3.90
CA GLY A 75 1.23 -5.29 3.96
C GLY A 75 1.11 -5.94 2.59
N SER A 76 0.33 -6.97 2.56
CA SER A 76 -0.04 -7.67 1.34
C SER A 76 -1.53 -7.94 1.29
N VAL A 77 -2.06 -8.04 0.10
CA VAL A 77 -3.39 -8.55 -0.20
C VAL A 77 -3.23 -9.80 -1.04
N THR A 78 -3.92 -10.87 -0.67
CA THR A 78 -3.90 -12.15 -1.39
C THR A 78 -5.33 -12.59 -1.62
N GLY A 79 -5.67 -12.99 -2.83
CA GLY A 79 -6.94 -13.64 -3.15
C GLY A 79 -7.07 -14.98 -2.40
N THR A 80 -8.28 -15.42 -2.14
CA THR A 80 -8.55 -16.58 -1.28
C THR A 80 -8.39 -17.94 -1.95
N GLY A 81 -7.96 -18.00 -3.22
CA GLY A 81 -7.73 -19.24 -3.95
C GLY A 81 -6.28 -19.43 -4.42
N ALA A 82 -5.86 -20.67 -4.54
CA ALA A 82 -4.52 -21.03 -5.00
C ALA A 82 -4.43 -21.22 -6.53
N THR A 83 -5.56 -21.25 -7.22
CA THR A 83 -5.68 -21.48 -8.67
C THR A 83 -6.82 -20.65 -9.24
N LEU A 84 -6.56 -20.06 -10.40
CA LEU A 84 -7.42 -19.07 -11.06
C LEU A 84 -8.49 -19.71 -11.94
N ASP A 85 -9.16 -20.71 -11.47
CA ASP A 85 -10.20 -21.43 -12.19
C ASP A 85 -11.62 -21.13 -11.69
N GLY A 86 -11.79 -20.05 -10.89
CA GLY A 86 -13.10 -19.62 -10.39
C GLY A 86 -13.15 -18.21 -9.86
N GLU A 87 -14.31 -17.60 -9.89
CA GLU A 87 -14.61 -16.24 -9.42
C GLU A 87 -14.22 -15.97 -7.94
N ASN A 88 -13.88 -17.03 -7.19
CA ASN A 88 -13.58 -16.94 -5.75
C ASN A 88 -12.14 -16.62 -5.41
N ASP A 89 -11.25 -16.56 -6.40
CA ASP A 89 -9.81 -16.35 -6.19
C ASP A 89 -9.39 -14.89 -6.37
N ALA A 90 -10.29 -14.06 -6.84
CA ALA A 90 -10.04 -12.64 -7.01
C ALA A 90 -10.04 -11.92 -5.66
N PHE A 91 -9.11 -10.99 -5.47
CA PHE A 91 -9.14 -10.06 -4.34
C PHE A 91 -9.94 -8.79 -4.65
N ILE A 92 -10.14 -8.46 -5.93
CA ILE A 92 -11.05 -7.41 -6.39
C ILE A 92 -11.89 -7.96 -7.53
N THR A 93 -13.22 -7.74 -7.45
CA THR A 93 -14.16 -7.98 -8.54
C THR A 93 -14.99 -6.73 -8.76
N ALA A 94 -15.16 -6.31 -10.01
CA ALA A 94 -16.04 -5.22 -10.41
C ALA A 94 -16.62 -5.58 -11.78
N ASP A 95 -17.90 -5.87 -11.84
CA ASP A 95 -18.57 -6.37 -13.03
C ASP A 95 -17.82 -7.56 -13.67
N ASP A 96 -17.37 -7.39 -14.92
CA ASP A 96 -16.63 -8.42 -15.66
C ASP A 96 -15.12 -8.37 -15.44
N VAL A 97 -14.62 -7.54 -14.49
CA VAL A 97 -13.19 -7.39 -14.23
C VAL A 97 -12.83 -8.03 -12.89
N SER A 98 -11.86 -8.90 -12.89
CA SER A 98 -11.30 -9.52 -11.68
C SER A 98 -9.79 -9.38 -11.61
N LEU A 99 -9.28 -9.06 -10.42
CA LEU A 99 -7.86 -9.09 -10.09
C LEU A 99 -7.61 -10.18 -9.06
N ALA A 100 -6.71 -11.11 -9.37
CA ALA A 100 -6.40 -12.25 -8.52
C ALA A 100 -4.89 -12.39 -8.29
N GLY A 101 -4.49 -13.12 -7.25
CA GLY A 101 -3.08 -13.33 -6.90
C GLY A 101 -2.66 -12.59 -5.64
N THR A 102 -1.41 -12.14 -5.59
CA THR A 102 -0.84 -11.43 -4.44
C THR A 102 -0.21 -10.10 -4.87
N ALA A 103 -0.56 -9.05 -4.16
CA ALA A 103 0.06 -7.75 -4.29
C ALA A 103 0.59 -7.28 -2.92
N GLU A 104 1.75 -6.65 -2.89
CA GLU A 104 2.26 -5.97 -1.71
C GLU A 104 2.01 -4.47 -1.84
N PHE A 105 1.83 -3.81 -0.72
CA PHE A 105 1.61 -2.38 -0.69
C PHE A 105 2.36 -1.69 0.46
N ALA A 106 2.70 -0.43 0.22
CA ALA A 106 3.19 0.49 1.23
C ALA A 106 2.52 1.86 1.04
N VAL A 107 1.97 2.39 2.11
CA VAL A 107 1.39 3.73 2.17
C VAL A 107 2.10 4.49 3.26
N THR A 108 2.63 5.68 2.95
CA THR A 108 3.29 6.52 3.95
C THR A 108 2.86 7.96 3.76
N ARG A 109 2.58 8.65 4.86
CA ARG A 109 2.30 10.08 4.89
C ARG A 109 3.29 10.80 5.78
N TYR A 110 3.81 11.90 5.25
CA TYR A 110 4.50 12.93 6.01
C TYR A 110 3.70 14.24 5.89
N GLN A 111 3.86 15.12 6.87
CA GLN A 111 3.41 16.50 6.77
C GLN A 111 4.62 17.40 6.88
N ARG A 112 4.95 18.07 5.79
CA ARG A 112 6.16 18.91 5.67
C ARG A 112 6.00 19.94 4.54
N ASP A 113 6.94 20.84 4.47
CA ASP A 113 7.00 21.77 3.34
C ASP A 113 7.29 21.04 2.03
N VAL A 114 6.51 21.31 1.00
CA VAL A 114 6.64 20.74 -0.33
C VAL A 114 6.64 21.87 -1.36
N GLY A 115 7.81 22.19 -1.92
CA GLY A 115 7.95 23.29 -2.84
C GLY A 115 7.60 24.64 -2.18
N THR A 116 6.48 25.23 -2.59
CA THR A 116 5.97 26.48 -2.03
C THR A 116 4.84 26.26 -1.01
N LEU A 117 4.45 25.03 -0.78
CA LEU A 117 3.40 24.68 0.18
C LEU A 117 4.02 24.45 1.55
N THR A 118 3.46 25.08 2.58
CA THR A 118 3.81 24.86 3.99
C THR A 118 2.89 23.83 4.60
N ASP A 119 3.41 22.96 5.46
CA ASP A 119 2.68 21.92 6.19
C ASP A 119 1.81 21.01 5.28
N ALA A 120 2.25 20.81 4.04
CA ALA A 120 1.52 19.99 3.08
C ALA A 120 1.66 18.49 3.37
N ASN A 121 0.61 17.72 3.09
CA ASN A 121 0.69 16.29 3.10
C ASN A 121 1.54 15.80 1.92
N LEU A 122 2.57 15.03 2.24
CA LEU A 122 3.37 14.28 1.29
C LEU A 122 2.97 12.82 1.40
N ASP A 123 2.15 12.36 0.47
CA ASP A 123 1.64 11.00 0.42
C ASP A 123 2.45 10.15 -0.56
N SER A 124 2.91 9.02 -0.12
CA SER A 124 3.55 8.03 -0.98
C SER A 124 2.82 6.70 -0.95
N TYR A 125 2.63 6.13 -2.11
CA TYR A 125 1.99 4.84 -2.34
C TYR A 125 2.93 3.99 -3.17
N ALA A 126 3.19 2.76 -2.75
CA ALA A 126 3.94 1.80 -3.53
C ALA A 126 3.18 0.47 -3.57
N PHE A 127 3.22 -0.17 -4.72
CA PHE A 127 2.62 -1.48 -4.95
C PHE A 127 3.62 -2.35 -5.70
N THR A 128 3.72 -3.61 -5.31
CA THR A 128 4.42 -4.64 -6.06
C THR A 128 3.41 -5.70 -6.48
N LEU A 129 3.31 -5.95 -7.78
CA LEU A 129 2.48 -7.00 -8.36
C LEU A 129 3.39 -8.19 -8.67
N ASN A 130 3.06 -9.36 -8.18
CA ASN A 130 3.82 -10.58 -8.43
C ASN A 130 2.91 -11.64 -9.03
N GLY A 131 2.83 -11.66 -10.36
CA GLY A 131 1.95 -12.56 -11.07
C GLY A 131 0.47 -12.29 -10.80
N VAL A 132 0.10 -11.03 -10.62
CA VAL A 132 -1.32 -10.66 -10.45
C VAL A 132 -2.05 -10.87 -11.77
N GLN A 133 -3.09 -11.66 -11.75
CA GLN A 133 -3.90 -11.95 -12.92
C GLN A 133 -5.04 -10.93 -13.01
N LEU A 134 -5.15 -10.31 -14.17
CA LEU A 134 -6.27 -9.46 -14.57
C LEU A 134 -7.14 -10.23 -15.55
N ILE A 135 -8.36 -10.52 -15.16
CA ILE A 135 -9.37 -11.21 -15.97
C ILE A 135 -10.45 -10.20 -16.34
N ILE A 136 -10.81 -10.14 -17.63
CA ILE A 136 -11.93 -9.31 -18.10
C ILE A 136 -12.85 -10.21 -18.91
N GLY A 137 -14.03 -10.49 -18.36
CA GLY A 137 -14.99 -11.42 -18.94
C GLY A 137 -14.40 -12.82 -19.12
N THR A 138 -14.65 -13.43 -20.28
CA THR A 138 -14.10 -14.74 -20.65
C THR A 138 -12.95 -14.65 -21.66
N ASP A 139 -12.62 -13.44 -22.11
CA ASP A 139 -11.82 -13.23 -23.32
C ASP A 139 -10.42 -12.67 -23.07
N ILE A 140 -10.20 -12.05 -21.91
CA ILE A 140 -8.92 -11.44 -21.59
C ILE A 140 -8.40 -12.02 -20.26
N ASP A 141 -7.24 -12.62 -20.34
CA ASP A 141 -6.45 -13.09 -19.20
C ASP A 141 -5.03 -12.56 -19.33
N LEU A 142 -4.64 -11.66 -18.42
CA LEU A 142 -3.33 -11.03 -18.42
C LEU A 142 -2.66 -11.26 -17.07
N THR A 143 -1.43 -11.71 -17.09
CA THR A 143 -0.58 -11.75 -15.89
C THR A 143 0.27 -10.49 -15.81
N LEU A 144 0.16 -9.77 -14.68
CA LEU A 144 0.84 -8.52 -14.39
C LEU A 144 1.93 -8.74 -13.34
N SER A 145 3.12 -8.26 -13.62
CA SER A 145 4.21 -8.21 -12.65
C SER A 145 4.91 -6.86 -12.74
N GLY A 146 5.54 -6.44 -11.65
CA GLY A 146 6.29 -5.20 -11.58
C GLY A 146 6.00 -4.39 -10.33
N ALA A 147 6.57 -3.19 -10.27
CA ALA A 147 6.37 -2.28 -9.17
C ALA A 147 5.97 -0.89 -9.68
N VAL A 148 5.07 -0.24 -8.94
CA VAL A 148 4.66 1.15 -9.17
C VAL A 148 4.73 1.92 -7.87
N ALA A 149 5.23 3.15 -7.95
CA ALA A 149 5.20 4.09 -6.84
C ALA A 149 4.61 5.42 -7.32
N VAL A 150 3.78 6.02 -6.47
CA VAL A 150 3.19 7.34 -6.67
C VAL A 150 3.48 8.18 -5.44
N VAL A 151 3.91 9.41 -5.65
CA VAL A 151 4.11 10.38 -4.58
C VAL A 151 3.32 11.65 -4.92
N ASN A 152 2.47 12.08 -4.00
CA ASN A 152 1.71 13.31 -4.08
C ASN A 152 2.19 14.28 -3.01
N GLY A 153 2.53 15.50 -3.41
CA GLY A 153 2.90 16.60 -2.51
C GLY A 153 1.84 17.68 -2.53
N GLY A 154 0.90 17.63 -1.58
CA GLY A 154 -0.31 18.43 -1.65
C GLY A 154 -1.11 18.11 -2.93
N ASP A 155 -2.01 19.00 -3.33
CA ASP A 155 -2.80 18.85 -4.55
C ASP A 155 -2.07 19.32 -5.83
N GLN A 156 -0.80 19.73 -5.71
CA GLN A 156 -0.08 20.41 -6.80
C GLN A 156 1.05 19.58 -7.41
N TYR A 157 1.59 18.60 -6.69
CA TYR A 157 2.76 17.87 -7.13
C TYR A 157 2.49 16.36 -7.14
N THR A 158 2.77 15.72 -8.26
CA THR A 158 2.67 14.26 -8.40
C THR A 158 3.88 13.73 -9.13
N ALA A 159 4.47 12.65 -8.60
CA ALA A 159 5.51 11.89 -9.26
C ALA A 159 5.10 10.41 -9.31
N VAL A 160 5.34 9.77 -10.46
CA VAL A 160 5.07 8.35 -10.68
C VAL A 160 6.34 7.66 -11.16
N LYS A 161 6.64 6.51 -10.61
CA LYS A 161 7.73 5.63 -11.07
C LYS A 161 7.21 4.22 -11.21
N MET A 162 7.51 3.61 -12.36
CA MET A 162 7.25 2.20 -12.63
C MET A 162 8.57 1.48 -12.92
N LYS A 163 8.66 0.22 -12.51
CA LYS A 163 9.85 -0.61 -12.72
C LYS A 163 9.44 -2.04 -13.02
N ASP A 164 10.17 -2.65 -13.97
CA ASP A 164 10.06 -4.06 -14.32
C ASP A 164 8.61 -4.50 -14.63
N ILE A 165 7.84 -3.61 -15.29
CA ILE A 165 6.45 -3.90 -15.67
C ILE A 165 6.44 -4.92 -16.80
N THR A 166 5.87 -6.07 -16.52
CA THR A 166 5.63 -7.14 -17.50
C THR A 166 4.14 -7.42 -17.57
N VAL A 167 3.64 -7.51 -18.77
CA VAL A 167 2.27 -7.95 -19.06
C VAL A 167 2.37 -9.15 -19.97
N THR A 168 1.88 -10.30 -19.52
CA THR A 168 1.82 -11.52 -20.31
C THR A 168 0.37 -11.85 -20.59
N ALA A 169 0.01 -12.02 -21.86
CA ALA A 169 -1.31 -12.48 -22.26
C ALA A 169 -1.25 -14.00 -22.43
N ASP A 170 -2.18 -14.74 -21.83
CA ASP A 170 -2.36 -16.14 -22.12
C ASP A 170 -3.23 -16.30 -23.37
N ALA A 171 -2.65 -16.84 -24.43
CA ALA A 171 -3.31 -17.01 -25.72
C ALA A 171 -4.19 -18.27 -25.78
N SER A 172 -4.49 -18.93 -24.66
CA SER A 172 -5.17 -20.24 -24.68
C SER A 172 -6.67 -20.17 -24.99
N THR A 173 -7.29 -19.00 -25.00
CA THR A 173 -8.75 -18.87 -25.14
C THR A 173 -9.27 -17.85 -26.14
N GLY A 174 -8.44 -17.15 -26.90
CA GLY A 174 -8.95 -16.18 -27.87
C GLY A 174 -7.98 -15.86 -29.00
N THR A 175 -8.48 -15.82 -30.24
CA THR A 175 -7.73 -15.37 -31.40
C THR A 175 -7.55 -13.85 -31.32
N PHE A 176 -6.51 -13.35 -30.65
CA PHE A 176 -6.09 -11.97 -30.79
C PHE A 176 -5.36 -11.81 -32.12
N GLY A 177 -6.08 -11.31 -33.13
CA GLY A 177 -5.46 -10.90 -34.39
C GLY A 177 -4.84 -9.50 -34.21
N LEU A 178 -3.56 -9.44 -33.86
CA LEU A 178 -2.77 -8.25 -34.14
C LEU A 178 -2.30 -8.36 -35.62
N THR A 179 -2.95 -7.65 -36.52
CA THR A 179 -2.49 -7.42 -37.90
C THR A 179 -1.78 -6.09 -37.99
#